data_cf2c352bba9d4df16a2e67fe44980c27
#
_entry.id   cf2c352bba9d4df16a2e67fe44980c27
#
_cell.length_a   1.000
_cell.length_b   1.000
_cell.length_c   1.000
_cell.angle_alpha   90.00
_cell.angle_beta   90.00
_cell.angle_gamma   90.00
#
_symmetry.space_group_name_H-M   'P 1'
#
loop_
_entity.id
_entity.type
_entity.pdbx_description
1 polymer ?
#
loop_
_entity_poly.entity_id
_entity_poly.type
_entity_poly.pdbx_seq_one_letter_code
_entity_poly.pdbx_strand_id
1 'polypeptide(L)'
;MKSEILVEIGDLLRAARKGLGLTQEQVAEMAGISRPRYREIETGSSAARATTLVNIARALGLELMFIPQSMVPAVNALLQPRDSDEDLPAFVPSSDGDADA
;
A
#
# COMPACT_ATOMS: atom_id res chain seq x y z
N MET A 1 13.44 18.73 6.40
CA MET A 1 14.18 17.65 5.78
C MET A 1 13.33 16.39 5.75
N LYS A 2 13.31 15.68 4.65
CA LYS A 2 12.50 14.49 4.52
C LYS A 2 13.30 13.27 4.97
N SER A 3 12.62 12.39 5.68
CA SER A 3 13.21 11.13 6.07
C SER A 3 12.95 10.13 4.94
N GLU A 4 13.91 9.26 4.72
CA GLU A 4 13.78 8.26 3.66
C GLU A 4 12.55 7.37 3.89
N ILE A 5 12.31 7.00 5.14
CA ILE A 5 11.18 6.13 5.43
C ILE A 5 9.86 6.87 5.23
N LEU A 6 9.82 8.17 5.53
CA LEU A 6 8.61 8.95 5.30
C LEU A 6 8.31 9.09 3.82
N VAL A 7 9.35 9.21 3.01
CA VAL A 7 9.16 9.27 1.57
C VAL A 7 8.65 7.94 1.04
N GLU A 8 9.17 6.83 1.54
CA GLU A 8 8.69 5.52 1.14
C GLU A 8 7.22 5.33 1.47
N ILE A 9 6.84 5.72 2.69
CA ILE A 9 5.44 5.60 3.09
C ILE A 9 4.58 6.48 2.19
N GLY A 10 5.02 7.72 1.96
CA GLY A 10 4.27 8.63 1.13
C GLY A 10 4.10 8.13 -0.30
N ASP A 11 5.16 7.55 -0.86
CA ASP A 11 5.08 6.99 -2.21
C ASP A 11 4.07 5.85 -2.29
N LEU A 12 4.03 5.01 -1.25
CA LEU A 12 3.07 3.93 -1.18
C LEU A 12 1.64 4.46 -1.17
N LEU A 13 1.40 5.47 -0.33
CA LEU A 13 0.07 6.07 -0.24
C LEU A 13 -0.33 6.72 -1.55
N ARG A 14 0.61 7.40 -2.19
CA ARG A 14 0.34 8.08 -3.45
C ARG A 14 -0.02 7.07 -4.54
N ALA A 15 0.73 5.98 -4.62
CA ALA A 15 0.46 4.96 -5.62
C ALA A 15 -0.92 4.35 -5.40
N ALA A 16 -1.27 4.05 -4.15
CA ALA A 16 -2.57 3.49 -3.84
C ALA A 16 -3.68 4.47 -4.19
N ARG A 17 -3.48 5.75 -3.84
CA ARG A 17 -4.48 6.78 -4.14
C ARG A 17 -4.70 6.90 -5.65
N LYS A 18 -3.63 6.98 -6.41
CA LYS A 18 -3.75 7.11 -7.86
C LYS A 18 -4.37 5.87 -8.49
N GLY A 19 -4.05 4.71 -7.95
CA GLY A 19 -4.65 3.48 -8.43
C GLY A 19 -6.15 3.44 -8.26
N LEU A 20 -6.68 4.15 -7.25
CA LEU A 20 -8.11 4.23 -7.01
C LEU A 20 -8.74 5.43 -7.69
N GLY A 21 -7.96 6.29 -8.34
CA GLY A 21 -8.49 7.47 -9.00
C GLY A 21 -8.96 8.54 -8.03
N LEU A 22 -8.40 8.60 -6.83
CA LEU A 22 -8.84 9.55 -5.82
C LEU A 22 -7.94 10.77 -5.80
N THR A 23 -8.52 11.92 -5.42
CA THR A 23 -7.75 13.13 -5.22
C THR A 23 -7.22 13.17 -3.79
N GLN A 24 -6.22 14.01 -3.55
CA GLN A 24 -5.71 14.21 -2.21
C GLN A 24 -6.80 14.70 -1.26
N GLU A 25 -7.67 15.56 -1.76
CA GLU A 25 -8.75 16.07 -0.95
C GLU A 25 -9.72 14.98 -0.53
N GLN A 26 -10.05 14.08 -1.47
CA GLN A 26 -10.95 12.99 -1.15
C GLN A 26 -10.37 12.07 -0.08
N VAL A 27 -9.09 11.74 -0.19
CA VAL A 27 -8.47 10.87 0.81
C VAL A 27 -8.40 11.58 2.15
N ALA A 28 -8.04 12.87 2.15
CA ALA A 28 -7.98 13.64 3.39
C ALA A 28 -9.33 13.64 4.09
N GLU A 29 -10.38 13.86 3.32
CA GLU A 29 -11.72 13.89 3.88
C GLU A 29 -12.08 12.52 4.46
N MET A 30 -11.80 11.45 3.75
CA MET A 30 -12.11 10.12 4.23
C MET A 30 -11.31 9.77 5.49
N ALA A 31 -10.11 10.30 5.61
CA ALA A 31 -9.26 10.03 6.77
C ALA A 31 -9.47 11.03 7.91
N GLY A 32 -10.31 12.03 7.71
CA GLY A 32 -10.61 12.99 8.78
C GLY A 32 -9.51 14.00 9.03
N ILE A 33 -8.71 14.34 8.04
CA ILE A 33 -7.65 15.33 8.19
C ILE A 33 -7.76 16.36 7.07
N SER A 34 -7.02 17.45 7.22
CA SER A 34 -7.06 18.50 6.19
C SER A 34 -6.25 18.08 4.98
N ARG A 35 -6.59 18.66 3.83
CA ARG A 35 -5.86 18.37 2.60
C ARG A 35 -4.38 18.75 2.72
N PRO A 36 -4.02 19.94 3.25
CA PRO A 36 -2.59 20.25 3.40
C PRO A 36 -1.86 19.25 4.28
N ARG A 37 -2.53 18.75 5.34
CA ARG A 37 -1.92 17.76 6.21
C ARG A 37 -1.68 16.46 5.46
N TYR A 38 -2.65 16.00 4.69
CA TYR A 38 -2.47 14.79 3.91
C TYR A 38 -1.34 14.96 2.91
N ARG A 39 -1.28 16.13 2.26
CA ARG A 39 -0.23 16.40 1.28
C ARG A 39 1.16 16.30 1.89
N GLU A 40 1.33 16.82 3.11
CA GLU A 40 2.61 16.73 3.79
C GLU A 40 3.00 15.28 4.06
N ILE A 41 2.02 14.46 4.41
CA ILE A 41 2.29 13.06 4.69
C ILE A 41 2.66 12.33 3.39
N GLU A 42 1.93 12.60 2.33
CA GLU A 42 2.17 11.94 1.04
C GLU A 42 3.52 12.33 0.45
N THR A 43 3.96 13.57 0.65
CA THR A 43 5.25 13.99 0.11
C THR A 43 6.41 13.56 1.00
N GLY A 44 6.13 13.04 2.20
CA GLY A 44 7.18 12.63 3.12
C GLY A 44 7.80 13.77 3.88
N SER A 45 7.19 14.96 3.86
CA SER A 45 7.76 16.09 4.57
C SER A 45 7.32 16.13 6.02
N SER A 46 6.40 15.27 6.44
CA SER A 46 5.90 15.28 7.80
C SER A 46 5.47 13.89 8.19
N ALA A 47 5.72 13.51 9.41
CA ALA A 47 5.30 12.21 9.93
C ALA A 47 3.84 12.28 10.36
N ALA A 48 3.17 11.13 10.31
CA ALA A 48 1.81 11.02 10.77
C ALA A 48 1.77 10.20 12.04
N ARG A 49 0.81 10.51 12.92
CA ARG A 49 0.55 9.65 14.06
C ARG A 49 0.10 8.29 13.54
N ALA A 50 0.37 7.25 14.32
CA ALA A 50 -0.01 5.90 13.91
C ALA A 50 -1.50 5.80 13.61
N THR A 51 -2.34 6.43 14.44
CA THR A 51 -3.78 6.38 14.21
C THR A 51 -4.17 7.08 12.91
N THR A 52 -3.53 8.19 12.60
CA THR A 52 -3.78 8.90 11.34
C THR A 52 -3.38 8.03 10.16
N LEU A 53 -2.23 7.38 10.28
CA LEU A 53 -1.73 6.54 9.20
C LEU A 53 -2.66 5.35 8.96
N VAL A 54 -3.19 4.77 10.04
CA VAL A 54 -4.17 3.69 9.91
C VAL A 54 -5.42 4.17 9.17
N ASN A 55 -5.90 5.36 9.54
CA ASN A 55 -7.10 5.90 8.89
C ASN A 55 -6.87 6.17 7.40
N ILE A 56 -5.70 6.72 7.06
CA ILE A 56 -5.36 6.95 5.67
C ILE A 56 -5.27 5.63 4.92
N ALA A 57 -4.59 4.65 5.50
CA ALA A 57 -4.42 3.35 4.87
C ALA A 57 -5.77 2.73 4.56
N ARG A 58 -6.68 2.75 5.53
CA ARG A 58 -8.01 2.16 5.34
C ARG A 58 -8.83 2.91 4.31
N ALA A 59 -8.67 4.23 4.25
CA ALA A 59 -9.34 5.02 3.21
C ALA A 59 -8.88 4.59 1.83
N LEU A 60 -7.64 4.10 1.72
CA LEU A 60 -7.07 3.68 0.46
C LEU A 60 -7.20 2.18 0.21
N GLY A 61 -7.96 1.49 1.05
CA GLY A 61 -8.11 0.04 0.90
C GLY A 61 -6.90 -0.75 1.33
N LEU A 62 -6.04 -0.15 2.13
CA LEU A 62 -4.85 -0.80 2.64
C LEU A 62 -5.02 -1.13 4.11
N GLU A 63 -4.24 -2.07 4.59
CA GLU A 63 -4.21 -2.41 6.00
C GLU A 63 -2.80 -2.27 6.50
N LEU A 64 -2.65 -1.55 7.62
CA LEU A 64 -1.33 -1.40 8.25
C LEU A 64 -1.14 -2.55 9.23
N MET A 65 -0.04 -3.26 9.08
CA MET A 65 0.21 -4.38 9.99
C MET A 65 1.70 -4.48 10.27
N PHE A 66 2.02 -5.07 11.40
CA PHE A 66 3.40 -5.34 11.78
C PHE A 66 3.65 -6.82 11.59
N ILE A 67 4.72 -7.16 10.89
CA ILE A 67 5.06 -8.55 10.68
C ILE A 67 6.50 -8.78 11.15
N PRO A 68 6.84 -10.01 11.55
CA PRO A 68 8.23 -10.30 11.91
C PRO A 68 9.14 -10.03 10.71
N GLN A 69 10.33 -9.50 11.00
CA GLN A 69 11.26 -9.17 9.93
C GLN A 69 11.58 -10.39 9.06
N SER A 70 11.60 -11.56 9.66
CA SER A 70 11.91 -12.78 8.93
C SER A 70 10.87 -13.11 7.88
N MET A 71 9.66 -12.55 8.00
CA MET A 71 8.60 -12.80 7.03
C MET A 71 8.58 -11.79 5.88
N VAL A 72 9.40 -10.75 5.96
CA VAL A 72 9.36 -9.69 4.95
C VAL A 72 9.62 -10.21 3.54
N PRO A 73 10.64 -11.08 3.32
CA PRO A 73 10.86 -11.55 1.95
C PRO A 73 9.67 -12.33 1.40
N ALA A 74 9.00 -13.13 2.23
CA ALA A 74 7.84 -13.89 1.77
C ALA A 74 6.68 -12.98 1.42
N VAL A 75 6.43 -11.96 2.26
CA VAL A 75 5.35 -11.02 1.99
C VAL A 75 5.65 -10.23 0.72
N ASN A 76 6.90 -9.77 0.55
CA ASN A 76 7.25 -9.03 -0.64
C ASN A 76 7.08 -9.88 -1.89
N ALA A 77 7.39 -11.16 -1.83
CA ALA A 77 7.21 -12.05 -2.97
C ALA A 77 5.73 -12.17 -3.34
N LEU A 78 4.85 -12.19 -2.34
CA LEU A 78 3.42 -12.28 -2.59
C LEU A 78 2.86 -10.99 -3.20
N LEU A 79 3.46 -9.86 -2.86
CA LEU A 79 2.96 -8.58 -3.31
C LEU A 79 3.51 -8.15 -4.66
N GLN A 80 4.57 -8.82 -5.13
CA GLN A 80 5.14 -8.45 -6.41
C GLN A 80 4.23 -8.84 -7.55
N PRO A 81 4.12 -7.99 -8.57
CA PRO A 81 3.33 -8.37 -9.74
C PRO A 81 3.97 -9.57 -10.40
N ARG A 82 3.15 -10.44 -10.94
CA ARG A 82 3.66 -11.55 -11.67
C ARG A 82 3.88 -11.14 -13.06
N ASP A 83 5.09 -10.79 -13.35
CA ASP A 83 5.35 -10.41 -14.71
C ASP A 83 5.41 -11.58 -15.55
N SER A 84 5.37 -12.71 -15.05
CA SER A 84 5.43 -13.81 -15.90
C SER A 84 4.20 -14.53 -15.83
N ASP A 85 3.20 -13.86 -15.83
CA ASP A 85 2.02 -14.50 -16.00
C ASP A 85 2.03 -15.23 -17.22
N GLU A 86 2.87 -14.79 -18.02
CA GLU A 86 3.08 -15.50 -19.17
C GLU A 86 3.64 -16.81 -18.84
N ASP A 87 4.34 -16.89 -17.80
CA ASP A 87 4.87 -18.16 -17.53
C ASP A 87 3.97 -18.88 -16.64
N LEU A 88 2.88 -18.37 -16.37
CA LEU A 88 2.02 -19.18 -15.69
C LEU A 88 1.66 -20.24 -16.49
N PRO A 89 1.77 -21.03 -16.49
CA PRO A 89 1.27 -21.91 -17.35
C PRO A 89 0.08 -22.41 -16.81
N ALA A 90 0.12 -22.18 -17.04
CA ALA A 90 -0.52 -22.47 -16.82
C ALA A 90 -0.97 -23.24 -15.96
N PHE A 91 -0.59 -23.40 -15.64
CA PHE A 91 -1.12 -23.90 -15.17
C PHE A 91 -1.86 -24.03 -14.51
N VAL A 92 -1.96 -24.05 -14.43
CA VAL A 92 -2.60 -23.99 -13.91
C VAL A 92 -3.24 -24.38 -13.36
N PRO A 93 -3.27 -24.87 -13.14
CA PRO A 93 -3.99 -25.24 -12.64
C PRO A 93 -4.42 -25.57 -11.86
N SER A 94 -4.20 -25.64 -11.67
CA SER A 94 -4.69 -25.93 -11.36
C SER A 94 -5.15 -25.95 -10.55
N SER A 95 -4.97 -26.01 -10.40
CA SER A 95 -5.46 -26.21 -10.08
C SER A 95 -5.84 -26.17 -9.39
N ASP A 96 -5.55 -26.34 -9.27
CA ASP A 96 -5.90 -26.58 -9.01
C ASP A 96 -6.22 -26.47 -8.33
N GLY A 97 -5.78 -26.70 -8.20
CA GLY A 97 -6.12 -26.92 -7.96
C GLY A 97 -6.18 -26.71 -7.25
N ASP A 98 -5.92 -26.86 -7.15
CA ASP A 98 -6.03 -26.98 -6.96
C ASP A 98 -6.23 -26.84 -6.35
N ALA A 99 -6.04 -27.14 -6.20
CA ALA A 99 -6.19 -27.25 -6.07
C ALA A 99 -6.23 -27.17 -5.61
N ASP A 100 -5.95 -27.28 -5.55
CA ASP A 100 -6.06 -27.37 -5.65
C ASP A 100 -6.18 -27.26 -5.34
N ALA A 101 -5.84 -27.49 -5.06
CA ALA A 101 -6.04 -27.53 -5.26
C ALA A 101 -6.04 -27.57 -5.15
#